data_22883e840fb026a78d442e5c2cf71ca8
#
_entry.id   22883e840fb026a78d442e5c2cf71ca8
#
_cell.length_a   1.000
_cell.length_b   1.000
_cell.length_c   1.000
_cell.angle_alpha   90.00
_cell.angle_beta   90.00
_cell.angle_gamma   90.00
#
_symmetry.space_group_name_H-M   'P 1'
#
loop_
_entity.id
_entity.type
_entity.pdbx_description
1 polymer ?
#
loop_
_entity_poly.entity_id
_entity_poly.type
_entity_poly.pdbx_seq_one_letter_code
_entity_poly.pdbx_strand_id
1 'polypeptide(L)'
;MNIGRDTASRNFAYGRLLGGFAACAFLFGFATETAQAGRVQLPPEAAQAIEKMYGGDPDGAIAMLHSYESAHPDDPLPYTIEAEARWWKMFCDAAEIKWGMMDSQKRGKRPGDDSYFALADRAIQLAQARIAKDDTSENHLYAGIGYALKTRLYGLRNENRIAARNGVAARTEFLRALELDPDNADASVGIGFYNYYVDTLSPVVKFLRFFMGIPGGNKQEGLRQIRVGVEHGVLLAVDARFYLARNYRTYEQQYQEALNVAEPLVTRYPQNPIFLLLVGNLNVELGRNAKAAEYFNAVLKLPGVASANDCCAGCANCDPCPVHVRSLAQEFLNSIH
;
A
#
# COMPACT_ATOMS: atom_id res chain seq x y z
N MET A 1 40.59 44.21 -53.92
CA MET A 1 42.01 44.21 -53.79
C MET A 1 42.38 42.82 -53.25
N ASN A 2 42.56 41.88 -54.17
CA ASN A 2 43.82 41.42 -54.78
C ASN A 2 44.70 40.82 -53.71
N ILE A 3 45.00 39.65 -53.82
CA ILE A 3 45.89 38.73 -54.57
C ILE A 3 46.53 37.85 -53.46
N GLY A 4 46.75 36.59 -53.54
CA GLY A 4 46.95 35.51 -54.45
C GLY A 4 47.65 34.39 -53.71
N ARG A 5 47.36 33.16 -54.07
CA ARG A 5 48.23 32.20 -54.76
C ARG A 5 49.64 32.05 -54.16
N ASP A 6 50.16 30.85 -53.90
CA ASP A 6 50.35 29.66 -54.73
C ASP A 6 50.88 28.49 -53.87
N THR A 7 50.38 27.31 -54.12
CA THR A 7 51.01 26.06 -54.56
C THR A 7 52.43 25.72 -54.09
N ALA A 8 52.63 24.51 -53.56
CA ALA A 8 53.47 23.49 -54.26
C ALA A 8 53.50 22.15 -53.47
N SER A 9 53.11 21.15 -54.15
CA SER A 9 53.30 19.72 -53.96
C SER A 9 54.74 19.29 -53.82
N ARG A 10 55.01 18.24 -53.06
CA ARG A 10 55.95 17.18 -53.45
C ARG A 10 55.73 15.88 -52.69
N ASN A 11 55.40 14.86 -53.48
CA ASN A 11 55.49 13.44 -53.13
C ASN A 11 56.90 13.02 -52.79
N PHE A 12 57.07 12.08 -51.88
CA PHE A 12 58.03 10.97 -52.05
C PHE A 12 57.57 9.75 -51.26
N ALA A 13 57.71 8.62 -51.92
CA ALA A 13 57.19 7.29 -51.50
C ALA A 13 58.32 6.46 -50.85
N TYR A 14 57.88 5.29 -50.40
CA TYR A 14 58.57 4.02 -50.07
C TYR A 14 59.09 3.82 -48.62
N GLY A 15 58.60 2.71 -48.12
CA GLY A 15 59.27 1.94 -47.07
C GLY A 15 58.30 0.97 -46.30
N ARG A 16 58.05 -0.20 -46.92
CA ARG A 16 57.45 -1.34 -46.19
C ARG A 16 58.38 -1.81 -45.10
N LEU A 17 57.81 -2.11 -43.92
CA LEU A 17 58.29 -3.23 -43.09
C LEU A 17 57.15 -3.73 -42.17
N LEU A 18 56.88 -5.01 -42.32
CA LEU A 18 55.97 -5.85 -41.53
C LEU A 18 56.43 -5.96 -40.08
N GLY A 19 55.54 -5.86 -39.14
CA GLY A 19 55.76 -6.20 -37.74
C GLY A 19 54.41 -6.30 -37.05
N GLY A 20 53.81 -7.50 -37.03
CA GLY A 20 52.57 -7.78 -36.36
C GLY A 20 52.74 -7.75 -34.84
N PHE A 21 51.88 -7.02 -34.17
CA PHE A 21 51.56 -7.23 -32.77
C PHE A 21 50.04 -7.24 -32.63
N ALA A 22 49.51 -8.46 -32.45
CA ALA A 22 48.14 -8.67 -32.08
C ALA A 22 48.00 -8.25 -30.62
N ALA A 23 47.49 -7.03 -30.39
CA ALA A 23 47.02 -6.61 -29.07
C ALA A 23 45.59 -7.11 -28.89
N CYS A 24 45.41 -8.25 -28.22
CA CYS A 24 44.12 -8.66 -27.67
C CYS A 24 43.70 -7.65 -26.62
N ALA A 25 42.89 -6.68 -26.99
CA ALA A 25 42.15 -5.85 -26.07
C ALA A 25 41.02 -6.71 -25.44
N PHE A 26 41.28 -7.31 -24.29
CA PHE A 26 40.22 -7.81 -23.40
C PHE A 26 39.41 -6.60 -22.93
N LEU A 27 38.35 -6.30 -23.63
CA LEU A 27 37.25 -5.47 -23.13
C LEU A 27 36.57 -6.28 -22.01
N PHE A 28 37.05 -6.11 -20.79
CA PHE A 28 36.25 -6.36 -19.63
C PHE A 28 35.07 -5.39 -19.68
N GLY A 29 33.98 -5.82 -20.27
CA GLY A 29 32.67 -5.22 -20.06
C GLY A 29 32.34 -5.38 -18.58
N PHE A 30 32.65 -4.37 -17.78
CA PHE A 30 31.93 -4.19 -16.53
C PHE A 30 30.48 -3.91 -16.92
N ALA A 31 29.67 -4.97 -16.94
CA ALA A 31 28.24 -4.81 -16.77
C ALA A 31 28.10 -4.13 -15.40
N THR A 32 27.97 -2.81 -15.42
CA THR A 32 27.38 -2.12 -14.29
C THR A 32 25.97 -2.65 -14.21
N GLU A 33 25.74 -3.68 -13.39
CA GLU A 33 24.44 -3.84 -12.79
C GLU A 33 24.11 -2.49 -12.19
N THR A 34 23.31 -1.70 -12.89
CA THR A 34 22.59 -0.62 -12.28
C THR A 34 21.73 -1.31 -11.23
N ALA A 35 22.24 -1.36 -9.99
CA ALA A 35 21.44 -1.68 -8.85
C ALA A 35 20.18 -0.83 -9.03
N GLN A 36 19.04 -1.48 -9.15
CA GLN A 36 17.75 -0.82 -9.26
C GLN A 36 17.47 -0.28 -7.85
N ALA A 37 18.22 0.79 -7.52
CA ALA A 37 18.07 1.54 -6.29
C ALA A 37 16.61 2.02 -6.28
N GLY A 38 15.88 1.68 -5.23
CA GLY A 38 14.59 2.30 -4.97
C GLY A 38 13.38 1.36 -4.90
N ARG A 39 13.49 0.08 -5.22
CA ARG A 39 12.40 -0.86 -4.97
C ARG A 39 12.69 -1.72 -3.75
N VAL A 40 11.77 -1.68 -2.77
CA VAL A 40 11.74 -2.67 -1.69
C VAL A 40 11.76 -4.07 -2.30
N GLN A 41 12.76 -4.88 -1.96
CA GLN A 41 12.84 -6.26 -2.42
C GLN A 41 12.19 -7.16 -1.37
N LEU A 42 11.01 -7.67 -1.70
CA LEU A 42 10.32 -8.59 -0.80
C LEU A 42 10.96 -9.98 -0.88
N PRO A 43 11.36 -10.57 0.26
CA PRO A 43 11.65 -11.99 0.33
C PRO A 43 10.47 -12.82 -0.18
N PRO A 44 10.72 -13.99 -0.82
CA PRO A 44 9.65 -14.82 -1.38
C PRO A 44 8.56 -15.18 -0.38
N GLU A 45 8.92 -15.43 0.87
CA GLU A 45 7.99 -15.79 1.96
C GLU A 45 7.08 -14.61 2.30
N ALA A 46 7.63 -13.39 2.38
CA ALA A 46 6.87 -12.18 2.62
C ALA A 46 5.92 -11.87 1.45
N ALA A 47 6.39 -12.03 0.22
CA ALA A 47 5.57 -11.86 -0.97
C ALA A 47 4.40 -12.86 -1.00
N GLN A 48 4.64 -14.14 -0.67
CA GLN A 48 3.60 -15.15 -0.58
C GLN A 48 2.59 -14.86 0.54
N ALA A 49 3.05 -14.37 1.69
CA ALA A 49 2.16 -13.97 2.78
C ALA A 49 1.25 -12.81 2.36
N ILE A 50 1.77 -11.81 1.64
CA ILE A 50 0.97 -10.71 1.10
C ILE A 50 -0.08 -11.22 0.10
N GLU A 51 0.31 -12.08 -0.84
CA GLU A 51 -0.64 -12.67 -1.80
C GLU A 51 -1.74 -13.47 -1.10
N LYS A 52 -1.39 -14.22 -0.07
CA LYS A 52 -2.32 -15.02 0.71
C LYS A 52 -3.30 -14.14 1.50
N MET A 53 -2.79 -13.08 2.13
CA MET A 53 -3.60 -12.11 2.87
C MET A 53 -4.67 -11.47 1.99
N TYR A 54 -4.27 -10.89 0.86
CA TYR A 54 -5.20 -10.27 -0.08
C TYR A 54 -6.02 -11.29 -0.88
N GLY A 55 -5.54 -12.52 -0.99
CA GLY A 55 -6.29 -13.64 -1.56
C GLY A 55 -7.49 -14.11 -0.73
N GLY A 56 -7.69 -13.53 0.48
CA GLY A 56 -8.81 -13.84 1.36
C GLY A 56 -8.48 -14.82 2.48
N ASP A 57 -7.21 -15.12 2.69
CA ASP A 57 -6.73 -15.99 3.79
C ASP A 57 -5.69 -15.26 4.67
N PRO A 58 -6.10 -14.24 5.44
CA PRO A 58 -5.20 -13.53 6.33
C PRO A 58 -4.64 -14.40 7.47
N ASP A 59 -5.38 -15.42 7.93
CA ASP A 59 -4.89 -16.34 8.96
C ASP A 59 -3.75 -17.22 8.46
N GLY A 60 -3.88 -17.72 7.24
CA GLY A 60 -2.79 -18.45 6.61
C GLY A 60 -1.57 -17.58 6.33
N ALA A 61 -1.76 -16.29 6.02
CA ALA A 61 -0.66 -15.34 5.90
C ALA A 61 0.06 -15.14 7.25
N ILE A 62 -0.69 -14.94 8.35
CA ILE A 62 -0.14 -14.82 9.72
C ILE A 62 0.67 -16.05 10.10
N ALA A 63 0.15 -17.25 9.83
CA ALA A 63 0.87 -18.50 10.13
C ALA A 63 2.22 -18.61 9.38
N MET A 64 2.27 -18.17 8.12
CA MET A 64 3.51 -18.10 7.35
C MET A 64 4.50 -17.08 7.95
N LEU A 65 4.00 -15.92 8.34
CA LEU A 65 4.82 -14.84 8.91
C LEU A 65 5.47 -15.23 10.24
N HIS A 66 4.79 -15.98 11.10
CA HIS A 66 5.38 -16.50 12.35
C HIS A 66 6.64 -17.36 12.11
N SER A 67 6.66 -18.15 11.04
CA SER A 67 7.84 -18.90 10.65
C SER A 67 8.98 -18.00 10.19
N TYR A 68 8.64 -16.95 9.41
CA TYR A 68 9.60 -15.97 8.93
C TYR A 68 10.16 -15.12 10.09
N GLU A 69 9.32 -14.64 11.01
CA GLU A 69 9.72 -13.92 12.23
C GLU A 69 10.72 -14.70 13.07
N SER A 70 10.47 -16.02 13.24
CA SER A 70 11.35 -16.90 14.00
C SER A 70 12.74 -17.02 13.37
N ALA A 71 12.82 -16.98 12.04
CA ALA A 71 14.08 -17.02 11.29
C ALA A 71 14.76 -15.64 11.21
N HIS A 72 14.00 -14.56 11.28
CA HIS A 72 14.45 -13.18 11.10
C HIS A 72 13.93 -12.23 12.20
N PRO A 73 14.29 -12.46 13.48
CA PRO A 73 13.70 -11.74 14.63
C PRO A 73 14.01 -10.24 14.67
N ASP A 74 15.02 -9.78 13.91
CA ASP A 74 15.44 -8.38 13.80
C ASP A 74 14.91 -7.70 12.52
N ASP A 75 14.02 -8.37 11.78
CA ASP A 75 13.41 -7.80 10.58
C ASP A 75 12.07 -7.14 10.91
N PRO A 76 11.88 -5.82 10.63
CA PRO A 76 10.60 -5.15 10.83
C PRO A 76 9.50 -5.61 9.84
N LEU A 77 9.88 -6.15 8.69
CA LEU A 77 8.97 -6.50 7.61
C LEU A 77 7.86 -7.48 8.02
N PRO A 78 8.14 -8.66 8.64
CA PRO A 78 7.06 -9.60 8.97
C PRO A 78 6.06 -9.04 9.98
N TYR A 79 6.52 -8.28 10.98
CA TYR A 79 5.65 -7.62 11.94
C TYR A 79 4.74 -6.58 11.28
N THR A 80 5.25 -5.87 10.27
CA THR A 80 4.48 -4.93 9.46
C THR A 80 3.38 -5.64 8.69
N ILE A 81 3.71 -6.74 8.00
CA ILE A 81 2.73 -7.50 7.20
C ILE A 81 1.73 -8.21 8.11
N GLU A 82 2.15 -8.77 9.26
CA GLU A 82 1.22 -9.38 10.21
C GLU A 82 0.22 -8.35 10.77
N ALA A 83 0.70 -7.16 11.15
CA ALA A 83 -0.20 -6.09 11.58
C ALA A 83 -1.20 -5.72 10.48
N GLU A 84 -0.77 -5.70 9.21
CA GLU A 84 -1.67 -5.46 8.08
C GLU A 84 -2.70 -6.60 7.91
N ALA A 85 -2.28 -7.86 8.02
CA ALA A 85 -3.21 -8.98 7.96
C ALA A 85 -4.27 -8.93 9.07
N ARG A 86 -3.87 -8.57 10.30
CA ARG A 86 -4.80 -8.34 11.42
C ARG A 86 -5.72 -7.15 11.17
N TRP A 87 -5.22 -6.10 10.54
CA TRP A 87 -6.07 -4.99 10.12
C TRP A 87 -7.15 -5.44 9.13
N TRP A 88 -6.81 -6.22 8.12
CA TRP A 88 -7.78 -6.72 7.14
C TRP A 88 -8.85 -7.60 7.78
N LYS A 89 -8.51 -8.40 8.79
CA LYS A 89 -9.50 -9.14 9.60
C LYS A 89 -10.43 -8.18 10.34
N MET A 90 -9.88 -7.21 11.09
CA MET A 90 -10.68 -6.21 11.81
C MET A 90 -11.54 -5.35 10.86
N PHE A 91 -11.00 -5.02 9.69
CA PHE A 91 -11.71 -4.27 8.68
C PHE A 91 -12.86 -5.08 8.09
N CYS A 92 -12.66 -6.35 7.80
CA CYS A 92 -13.68 -7.24 7.28
C CYS A 92 -14.85 -7.40 8.26
N ASP A 93 -14.56 -7.58 9.55
CA ASP A 93 -15.56 -7.63 10.62
C ASP A 93 -16.39 -6.34 10.75
N ALA A 94 -15.80 -5.22 10.39
CA ALA A 94 -16.43 -3.91 10.49
C ALA A 94 -16.71 -3.27 9.13
N ALA A 95 -16.57 -3.99 8.02
CA ALA A 95 -16.60 -3.41 6.69
C ALA A 95 -17.86 -2.61 6.41
N GLU A 96 -17.67 -1.35 6.17
CA GLU A 96 -18.70 -0.42 5.76
C GLU A 96 -18.29 0.16 4.40
N ILE A 97 -18.66 -0.54 3.33
CA ILE A 97 -18.23 -0.21 1.96
C ILE A 97 -18.77 1.16 1.52
N LYS A 98 -19.94 1.52 2.01
CA LYS A 98 -20.64 2.78 1.67
C LYS A 98 -20.01 4.02 2.36
N TRP A 99 -19.32 3.83 3.49
CA TRP A 99 -18.86 4.91 4.35
C TRP A 99 -17.36 5.16 4.19
N GLY A 100 -16.96 6.37 4.41
CA GLY A 100 -15.56 6.73 4.53
C GLY A 100 -14.91 6.09 5.76
N MET A 101 -13.58 6.01 5.76
CA MET A 101 -12.85 5.47 6.90
C MET A 101 -13.13 6.23 8.21
N MET A 102 -13.39 7.54 8.12
CA MET A 102 -13.73 8.38 9.28
C MET A 102 -15.16 8.15 9.78
N ASP A 103 -16.06 7.76 8.90
CA ASP A 103 -17.48 7.58 9.23
C ASP A 103 -17.76 6.17 9.78
N SER A 104 -16.92 5.18 9.42
CA SER A 104 -17.01 3.81 9.90
C SER A 104 -16.31 3.57 11.25
N GLN A 105 -16.06 4.64 12.02
CA GLN A 105 -15.36 4.54 13.31
C GLN A 105 -16.17 3.75 14.34
N LYS A 106 -15.66 2.59 14.71
CA LYS A 106 -16.13 1.82 15.86
C LYS A 106 -15.34 2.23 17.10
N ARG A 107 -16.00 3.02 17.96
CA ARG A 107 -15.39 3.54 19.18
C ARG A 107 -15.18 2.43 20.20
N GLY A 108 -14.18 2.63 21.05
CA GLY A 108 -13.84 1.71 22.13
C GLY A 108 -12.90 0.58 21.70
N LYS A 109 -12.13 0.12 22.70
CA LYS A 109 -11.15 -0.96 22.55
C LYS A 109 -11.83 -2.29 22.24
N ARG A 110 -11.19 -3.11 21.42
CA ARG A 110 -11.68 -4.43 21.03
C ARG A 110 -10.62 -5.50 21.27
N PRO A 111 -11.01 -6.77 21.41
CA PRO A 111 -10.08 -7.89 21.35
C PRO A 111 -9.25 -7.78 20.07
N GLY A 112 -7.94 -8.01 20.16
CA GLY A 112 -7.01 -7.88 19.03
C GLY A 112 -6.30 -6.52 18.88
N ASP A 113 -6.85 -5.43 19.46
CA ASP A 113 -6.20 -4.11 19.37
C ASP A 113 -4.79 -4.13 20.00
N ASP A 114 -4.63 -4.77 21.16
CA ASP A 114 -3.34 -4.82 21.86
C ASP A 114 -2.29 -5.59 21.04
N SER A 115 -2.66 -6.71 20.43
CA SER A 115 -1.75 -7.48 19.59
C SER A 115 -1.37 -6.72 18.32
N TYR A 116 -2.31 -6.00 17.73
CA TYR A 116 -2.03 -5.13 16.58
C TYR A 116 -1.06 -4.00 16.94
N PHE A 117 -1.28 -3.31 18.08
CA PHE A 117 -0.35 -2.27 18.53
C PHE A 117 1.02 -2.82 18.88
N ALA A 118 1.09 -4.00 19.51
CA ALA A 118 2.36 -4.64 19.83
C ALA A 118 3.21 -4.95 18.57
N LEU A 119 2.57 -5.41 17.49
CA LEU A 119 3.24 -5.64 16.20
C LEU A 119 3.72 -4.32 15.59
N ALA A 120 2.89 -3.30 15.56
CA ALA A 120 3.28 -1.98 15.06
C ALA A 120 4.43 -1.37 15.87
N ASP A 121 4.39 -1.49 17.20
CA ASP A 121 5.47 -1.02 18.09
C ASP A 121 6.76 -1.81 17.87
N ARG A 122 6.67 -3.13 17.66
CA ARG A 122 7.81 -3.96 17.35
C ARG A 122 8.43 -3.59 16.01
N ALA A 123 7.63 -3.40 14.97
CA ALA A 123 8.10 -2.93 13.66
C ALA A 123 8.84 -1.59 13.78
N ILE A 124 8.27 -0.61 14.51
CA ILE A 124 8.91 0.69 14.74
C ILE A 124 10.24 0.52 15.48
N GLN A 125 10.27 -0.25 16.56
CA GLN A 125 11.47 -0.50 17.36
C GLN A 125 12.61 -1.08 16.51
N LEU A 126 12.30 -2.09 15.71
CA LEU A 126 13.29 -2.75 14.85
C LEU A 126 13.77 -1.82 13.73
N ALA A 127 12.85 -1.10 13.10
CA ALA A 127 13.20 -0.13 12.07
C ALA A 127 14.09 0.99 12.62
N GLN A 128 13.79 1.54 13.80
CA GLN A 128 14.61 2.55 14.45
C GLN A 128 15.99 2.02 14.86
N ALA A 129 16.07 0.76 15.32
CA ALA A 129 17.36 0.13 15.61
C ALA A 129 18.23 -0.08 14.35
N ARG A 130 17.59 -0.31 13.18
CA ARG A 130 18.26 -0.37 11.88
C ARG A 130 18.68 1.02 11.42
N ILE A 131 17.83 2.05 11.54
CA ILE A 131 18.13 3.45 11.19
C ILE A 131 19.37 3.94 11.96
N ALA A 132 19.49 3.59 13.24
CA ALA A 132 20.64 3.98 14.06
C ALA A 132 21.97 3.37 13.56
N LYS A 133 21.94 2.30 12.79
CA LYS A 133 23.10 1.63 12.19
C LYS A 133 23.32 2.04 10.74
N ASP A 134 22.23 2.19 10.00
CA ASP A 134 22.23 2.46 8.58
C ASP A 134 20.96 3.26 8.20
N ASP A 135 21.16 4.54 7.86
CA ASP A 135 20.11 5.51 7.54
C ASP A 135 19.64 5.31 6.10
N THR A 136 18.78 4.30 5.87
CA THR A 136 18.28 3.93 4.55
C THR A 136 16.81 4.28 4.36
N SER A 137 16.41 4.53 3.11
CA SER A 137 15.02 4.77 2.72
C SER A 137 14.09 3.64 3.18
N GLU A 138 14.52 2.39 3.06
CA GLU A 138 13.75 1.23 3.46
C GLU A 138 13.50 1.17 4.97
N ASN A 139 14.51 1.46 5.80
CA ASN A 139 14.34 1.47 7.25
C ASN A 139 13.37 2.57 7.70
N HIS A 140 13.43 3.76 7.08
CA HIS A 140 12.45 4.82 7.30
C HIS A 140 11.06 4.47 6.79
N LEU A 141 10.95 3.74 5.68
CA LEU A 141 9.67 3.23 5.19
C LEU A 141 9.00 2.33 6.25
N TYR A 142 9.72 1.36 6.81
CA TYR A 142 9.16 0.47 7.85
C TYR A 142 8.74 1.22 9.11
N ALA A 143 9.56 2.18 9.59
CA ALA A 143 9.18 3.03 10.72
C ALA A 143 7.91 3.83 10.39
N GLY A 144 7.85 4.43 9.21
CA GLY A 144 6.70 5.18 8.73
C GLY A 144 5.42 4.35 8.66
N ILE A 145 5.51 3.12 8.13
CA ILE A 145 4.37 2.19 8.09
C ILE A 145 3.92 1.83 9.52
N GLY A 146 4.84 1.50 10.43
CA GLY A 146 4.51 1.20 11.82
C GLY A 146 3.72 2.34 12.49
N TYR A 147 4.15 3.59 12.33
CA TYR A 147 3.40 4.76 12.83
C TYR A 147 2.06 4.96 12.10
N ALA A 148 1.99 4.68 10.79
CA ALA A 148 0.73 4.77 10.03
C ALA A 148 -0.28 3.71 10.49
N LEU A 149 0.16 2.50 10.77
CA LEU A 149 -0.66 1.43 11.37
C LEU A 149 -1.27 1.91 12.69
N LYS A 150 -0.48 2.47 13.60
CA LYS A 150 -0.99 3.04 14.85
C LYS A 150 -1.97 4.18 14.61
N THR A 151 -1.66 5.10 13.70
CA THR A 151 -2.54 6.21 13.31
C THR A 151 -3.91 5.71 12.90
N ARG A 152 -3.95 4.68 12.06
CA ARG A 152 -5.17 4.09 11.51
C ARG A 152 -6.07 3.52 12.61
N LEU A 153 -5.52 2.70 13.51
CA LEU A 153 -6.32 2.09 14.57
C LEU A 153 -6.73 3.10 15.64
N TYR A 154 -5.86 4.02 16.08
CA TYR A 154 -6.24 5.09 17.00
C TYR A 154 -7.34 5.99 16.40
N GLY A 155 -7.26 6.31 15.12
CA GLY A 155 -8.33 7.02 14.41
C GLY A 155 -9.65 6.25 14.44
N LEU A 156 -9.61 4.94 14.17
CA LEU A 156 -10.78 4.06 14.21
C LEU A 156 -11.40 3.98 15.61
N ARG A 157 -10.60 4.07 16.67
CA ARG A 157 -11.05 4.09 18.09
C ARG A 157 -11.42 5.50 18.57
N ASN A 158 -11.40 6.50 17.69
CA ASN A 158 -11.67 7.91 17.99
C ASN A 158 -10.68 8.55 18.99
N GLU A 159 -9.47 8.00 19.06
CA GLU A 159 -8.36 8.56 19.85
C GLU A 159 -7.56 9.57 18.99
N ASN A 160 -8.26 10.59 18.50
CA ASN A 160 -7.78 11.50 17.46
C ASN A 160 -6.47 12.21 17.81
N ARG A 161 -6.24 12.54 19.10
CA ARG A 161 -5.00 13.20 19.52
C ARG A 161 -3.78 12.29 19.37
N ILE A 162 -3.94 11.00 19.73
CA ILE A 162 -2.87 10.01 19.62
C ILE A 162 -2.66 9.65 18.16
N ALA A 163 -3.75 9.49 17.40
CA ALA A 163 -3.70 9.30 15.95
C ALA A 163 -2.92 10.42 15.25
N ALA A 164 -3.22 11.69 15.57
CA ALA A 164 -2.52 12.83 14.99
C ALA A 164 -1.00 12.82 15.27
N ARG A 165 -0.58 12.48 16.49
CA ARG A 165 0.85 12.38 16.84
C ARG A 165 1.57 11.30 16.03
N ASN A 166 0.95 10.11 15.95
CA ASN A 166 1.52 9.02 15.15
C ASN A 166 1.50 9.36 13.65
N GLY A 167 0.47 10.05 13.15
CA GLY A 167 0.41 10.51 11.76
C GLY A 167 1.52 11.49 11.40
N VAL A 168 1.87 12.41 12.32
CA VAL A 168 3.01 13.31 12.13
C VAL A 168 4.33 12.54 12.16
N ALA A 169 4.49 11.57 13.07
CA ALA A 169 5.67 10.72 13.09
C ALA A 169 5.79 9.90 11.79
N ALA A 170 4.71 9.27 11.33
CA ALA A 170 4.69 8.55 10.05
C ALA A 170 5.13 9.45 8.89
N ARG A 171 4.57 10.69 8.82
CA ARG A 171 4.95 11.67 7.80
C ARG A 171 6.44 11.99 7.83
N THR A 172 7.02 12.17 9.01
CA THR A 172 8.44 12.48 9.16
C THR A 172 9.29 11.35 8.58
N GLU A 173 8.98 10.10 8.92
CA GLU A 173 9.71 8.93 8.43
C GLU A 173 9.55 8.75 6.92
N PHE A 174 8.34 8.87 6.38
CA PHE A 174 8.13 8.77 4.92
C PHE A 174 8.82 9.89 4.14
N LEU A 175 8.85 11.12 4.66
CA LEU A 175 9.60 12.20 4.03
C LEU A 175 11.09 11.89 4.02
N ARG A 176 11.63 11.37 5.13
CA ARG A 176 13.04 10.99 5.17
C ARG A 176 13.34 9.84 4.20
N ALA A 177 12.43 8.87 4.09
CA ALA A 177 12.55 7.81 3.08
C ALA A 177 12.64 8.37 1.65
N LEU A 178 11.80 9.37 1.32
CA LEU A 178 11.81 10.03 0.00
C LEU A 178 13.02 10.97 -0.20
N GLU A 179 13.59 11.53 0.86
CA GLU A 179 14.85 12.29 0.76
C GLU A 179 16.03 11.37 0.41
N LEU A 180 16.04 10.16 0.97
CA LEU A 180 17.08 9.16 0.72
C LEU A 180 16.88 8.43 -0.61
N ASP A 181 15.64 8.23 -1.01
CA ASP A 181 15.25 7.60 -2.27
C ASP A 181 13.95 8.22 -2.80
N PRO A 182 14.04 9.20 -3.72
CA PRO A 182 12.88 9.87 -4.31
C PRO A 182 11.95 8.94 -5.11
N ASP A 183 12.44 7.77 -5.54
CA ASP A 183 11.70 6.79 -6.32
C ASP A 183 10.99 5.74 -5.45
N ASN A 184 11.08 5.84 -4.12
CA ASN A 184 10.37 4.97 -3.19
C ASN A 184 8.85 5.20 -3.27
N ALA A 185 8.19 4.40 -4.12
CA ALA A 185 6.75 4.50 -4.38
C ALA A 185 5.90 4.19 -3.14
N ASP A 186 6.33 3.28 -2.27
CA ASP A 186 5.61 2.94 -1.03
C ASP A 186 5.67 4.10 -0.02
N ALA A 187 6.80 4.79 0.09
CA ALA A 187 6.88 6.01 0.90
C ALA A 187 6.01 7.14 0.34
N SER A 188 5.92 7.25 -1.01
CA SER A 188 4.97 8.16 -1.68
C SER A 188 3.52 7.86 -1.27
N VAL A 189 3.11 6.59 -1.16
CA VAL A 189 1.77 6.21 -0.66
C VAL A 189 1.53 6.76 0.73
N GLY A 190 2.50 6.59 1.63
CA GLY A 190 2.39 7.05 3.02
C GLY A 190 2.17 8.56 3.11
N ILE A 191 2.96 9.35 2.37
CA ILE A 191 2.78 10.81 2.27
C ILE A 191 1.46 11.15 1.56
N GLY A 192 1.09 10.38 0.54
CA GLY A 192 -0.17 10.55 -0.18
C GLY A 192 -1.38 10.42 0.73
N PHE A 193 -1.42 9.41 1.57
CA PHE A 193 -2.49 9.27 2.57
C PHE A 193 -2.51 10.42 3.57
N TYR A 194 -1.34 10.83 4.09
CA TYR A 194 -1.28 11.98 4.98
C TYR A 194 -1.85 13.24 4.30
N ASN A 195 -1.36 13.58 3.12
CA ASN A 195 -1.79 14.76 2.36
C ASN A 195 -3.29 14.73 2.06
N TYR A 196 -3.82 13.59 1.65
CA TYR A 196 -5.22 13.44 1.32
C TYR A 196 -6.11 13.59 2.55
N TYR A 197 -5.90 12.77 3.59
CA TYR A 197 -6.80 12.76 4.75
C TYR A 197 -6.70 14.01 5.60
N VAL A 198 -5.52 14.61 5.74
CA VAL A 198 -5.37 15.88 6.47
C VAL A 198 -6.08 17.01 5.75
N ASP A 199 -6.14 17.01 4.43
CA ASP A 199 -6.87 18.04 3.67
C ASP A 199 -8.38 17.77 3.60
N THR A 200 -8.85 16.53 3.82
CA THR A 200 -10.29 16.21 3.90
C THR A 200 -10.91 16.51 5.27
N LEU A 201 -10.12 16.89 6.28
CA LEU A 201 -10.61 17.25 7.61
C LEU A 201 -11.55 18.46 7.55
N SER A 202 -12.50 18.53 8.50
CA SER A 202 -13.41 19.67 8.60
C SER A 202 -12.67 21.00 8.85
N PRO A 203 -13.22 22.14 8.46
CA PRO A 203 -12.59 23.44 8.67
C PRO A 203 -12.21 23.72 10.12
N VAL A 204 -13.02 23.28 11.09
CA VAL A 204 -12.75 23.44 12.53
C VAL A 204 -11.51 22.63 12.92
N VAL A 205 -11.39 21.39 12.44
CA VAL A 205 -10.23 20.54 12.74
C VAL A 205 -8.97 21.07 12.05
N LYS A 206 -9.09 21.61 10.82
CA LYS A 206 -7.99 22.27 10.11
C LYS A 206 -7.49 23.50 10.89
N PHE A 207 -8.40 24.28 11.47
CA PHE A 207 -8.04 25.42 12.32
C PHE A 207 -7.31 24.97 13.59
N LEU A 208 -7.86 24.03 14.35
CA LEU A 208 -7.23 23.49 15.55
C LEU A 208 -5.85 22.89 15.28
N ARG A 209 -5.69 22.17 14.16
CA ARG A 209 -4.43 21.61 13.71
C ARG A 209 -3.33 22.66 13.59
N PHE A 210 -3.65 23.83 13.02
CA PHE A 210 -2.70 24.94 12.89
C PHE A 210 -2.10 25.33 14.24
N PHE A 211 -2.94 25.47 15.28
CA PHE A 211 -2.47 25.80 16.62
C PHE A 211 -1.68 24.69 17.30
N MET A 212 -1.86 23.45 16.88
CA MET A 212 -1.09 22.31 17.38
C MET A 212 0.22 22.07 16.61
N GLY A 213 0.55 22.92 15.65
CA GLY A 213 1.76 22.76 14.83
C GLY A 213 1.73 21.52 13.92
N ILE A 214 0.56 20.96 13.63
CA ILE A 214 0.43 19.79 12.75
C ILE A 214 0.48 20.26 11.29
N PRO A 215 1.40 19.72 10.46
CA PRO A 215 1.57 20.12 9.07
C PRO A 215 0.29 19.94 8.24
N GLY A 216 0.10 20.82 7.24
CA GLY A 216 -0.99 20.75 6.29
C GLY A 216 -0.90 19.55 5.33
N GLY A 217 -2.02 19.24 4.68
CA GLY A 217 -2.10 18.35 3.54
C GLY A 217 -2.47 19.10 2.27
N ASN A 218 -2.40 18.39 1.15
CA ASN A 218 -2.88 18.80 -0.16
C ASN A 218 -3.55 17.58 -0.81
N LYS A 219 -4.87 17.64 -0.94
CA LYS A 219 -5.67 16.51 -1.44
C LYS A 219 -5.26 16.08 -2.86
N GLN A 220 -5.05 17.02 -3.76
CA GLN A 220 -4.69 16.69 -5.14
C GLN A 220 -3.33 16.03 -5.24
N GLU A 221 -2.37 16.56 -4.52
CA GLU A 221 -1.05 15.95 -4.42
C GLU A 221 -1.11 14.57 -3.75
N GLY A 222 -1.93 14.43 -2.71
CA GLY A 222 -2.17 13.14 -2.06
C GLY A 222 -2.71 12.08 -3.02
N LEU A 223 -3.72 12.41 -3.84
CA LEU A 223 -4.24 11.51 -4.86
C LEU A 223 -3.17 11.11 -5.89
N ARG A 224 -2.34 12.09 -6.32
CA ARG A 224 -1.23 11.81 -7.24
C ARG A 224 -0.22 10.84 -6.64
N GLN A 225 0.19 11.08 -5.39
CA GLN A 225 1.17 10.25 -4.67
C GLN A 225 0.65 8.83 -4.42
N ILE A 226 -0.63 8.67 -4.05
CA ILE A 226 -1.25 7.35 -3.90
C ILE A 226 -1.25 6.63 -5.25
N ARG A 227 -1.52 7.32 -6.37
CA ARG A 227 -1.50 6.74 -7.71
C ARG A 227 -0.11 6.22 -8.09
N VAL A 228 0.96 6.93 -7.72
CA VAL A 228 2.34 6.43 -7.91
C VAL A 228 2.52 5.07 -7.23
N GLY A 229 2.01 4.92 -6.01
CA GLY A 229 2.06 3.63 -5.31
C GLY A 229 1.20 2.53 -5.94
N VAL A 230 0.05 2.90 -6.54
CA VAL A 230 -0.78 1.95 -7.31
C VAL A 230 -0.01 1.36 -8.51
N GLU A 231 0.84 2.16 -9.14
CA GLU A 231 1.56 1.82 -10.37
C GLU A 231 2.93 1.18 -10.09
N HIS A 232 3.62 1.61 -9.05
CA HIS A 232 5.03 1.29 -8.81
C HIS A 232 5.32 0.75 -7.40
N GLY A 233 4.37 0.80 -6.46
CA GLY A 233 4.53 0.28 -5.10
C GLY A 233 4.72 -1.24 -5.09
N VAL A 234 5.36 -1.72 -4.04
CA VAL A 234 5.63 -3.14 -3.81
C VAL A 234 4.89 -3.62 -2.57
N LEU A 235 5.10 -2.96 -1.45
CA LEU A 235 4.52 -3.34 -0.16
C LEU A 235 3.10 -2.78 0.02
N LEU A 236 2.86 -1.55 -0.41
CA LEU A 236 1.59 -0.84 -0.21
C LEU A 236 0.73 -0.74 -1.48
N ALA A 237 1.10 -1.40 -2.59
CA ALA A 237 0.41 -1.25 -3.88
C ALA A 237 -1.08 -1.65 -3.82
N VAL A 238 -1.40 -2.72 -3.12
CA VAL A 238 -2.78 -3.22 -2.99
C VAL A 238 -3.61 -2.29 -2.10
N ASP A 239 -3.04 -1.86 -0.96
CA ASP A 239 -3.67 -0.87 -0.09
C ASP A 239 -3.88 0.46 -0.80
N ALA A 240 -2.86 0.95 -1.50
CA ALA A 240 -2.97 2.18 -2.28
C ALA A 240 -4.13 2.10 -3.28
N ARG A 241 -4.27 0.99 -4.00
CA ARG A 241 -5.34 0.76 -4.97
C ARG A 241 -6.70 0.71 -4.30
N PHE A 242 -6.83 -0.05 -3.21
CA PHE A 242 -8.10 -0.18 -2.49
C PHE A 242 -8.56 1.16 -1.90
N TYR A 243 -7.68 1.86 -1.19
CA TYR A 243 -8.03 3.14 -0.57
C TYR A 243 -8.23 4.26 -1.60
N LEU A 244 -7.50 4.25 -2.71
CA LEU A 244 -7.73 5.20 -3.80
C LEU A 244 -9.13 5.02 -4.39
N ALA A 245 -9.53 3.78 -4.67
CA ALA A 245 -10.88 3.47 -5.16
C ALA A 245 -11.96 3.92 -4.15
N ARG A 246 -11.76 3.64 -2.85
CA ARG A 246 -12.68 4.11 -1.80
C ARG A 246 -12.74 5.62 -1.69
N ASN A 247 -11.61 6.31 -1.81
CA ASN A 247 -11.57 7.77 -1.77
C ASN A 247 -12.35 8.37 -2.95
N TYR A 248 -12.13 7.87 -4.18
CA TYR A 248 -12.90 8.28 -5.35
C TYR A 248 -14.40 8.03 -5.17
N ARG A 249 -14.77 6.88 -4.62
CA ARG A 249 -16.18 6.55 -4.36
C ARG A 249 -16.80 7.46 -3.31
N THR A 250 -16.17 7.59 -2.14
CA THR A 250 -16.80 8.14 -0.93
C THR A 250 -16.70 9.65 -0.84
N TYR A 251 -15.52 10.20 -1.14
CA TYR A 251 -15.26 11.63 -0.95
C TYR A 251 -15.32 12.43 -2.26
N GLU A 252 -14.90 11.82 -3.38
CA GLU A 252 -14.86 12.49 -4.67
C GLU A 252 -16.11 12.22 -5.52
N GLN A 253 -16.88 11.17 -5.20
CA GLN A 253 -18.06 10.72 -5.96
C GLN A 253 -17.75 10.43 -7.44
N GLN A 254 -16.53 10.02 -7.73
CA GLN A 254 -16.04 9.67 -9.06
C GLN A 254 -16.14 8.16 -9.26
N TYR A 255 -17.37 7.65 -9.39
CA TYR A 255 -17.65 6.22 -9.35
C TYR A 255 -17.00 5.43 -10.48
N GLN A 256 -16.92 6.00 -11.71
CA GLN A 256 -16.26 5.33 -12.82
C GLN A 256 -14.75 5.23 -12.59
N GLU A 257 -14.11 6.30 -12.10
CA GLU A 257 -12.68 6.28 -11.74
C GLU A 257 -12.42 5.31 -10.59
N ALA A 258 -13.29 5.28 -9.58
CA ALA A 258 -13.23 4.32 -8.50
C ALA A 258 -13.27 2.88 -9.03
N LEU A 259 -14.17 2.60 -9.98
CA LEU A 259 -14.31 1.27 -10.58
C LEU A 259 -13.06 0.90 -11.40
N ASN A 260 -12.56 1.81 -12.24
CA ASN A 260 -11.35 1.59 -13.03
C ASN A 260 -10.14 1.23 -12.15
N VAL A 261 -10.04 1.86 -10.97
CA VAL A 261 -8.98 1.57 -9.98
C VAL A 261 -9.22 0.24 -9.27
N ALA A 262 -10.48 -0.10 -8.96
CA ALA A 262 -10.83 -1.28 -8.16
C ALA A 262 -10.86 -2.60 -8.95
N GLU A 263 -11.24 -2.59 -10.24
CA GLU A 263 -11.38 -3.81 -11.05
C GLU A 263 -10.14 -4.72 -11.06
N PRO A 264 -8.89 -4.20 -11.16
CA PRO A 264 -7.72 -5.06 -11.06
C PRO A 264 -7.59 -5.83 -9.73
N LEU A 265 -8.20 -5.35 -8.64
CA LEU A 265 -8.20 -6.08 -7.36
C LEU A 265 -8.99 -7.37 -7.45
N VAL A 266 -10.20 -7.34 -8.02
CA VAL A 266 -11.05 -8.55 -8.15
C VAL A 266 -10.52 -9.50 -9.22
N THR A 267 -9.78 -8.98 -10.21
CA THR A 267 -9.09 -9.82 -11.21
C THR A 267 -7.95 -10.61 -10.57
N ARG A 268 -7.15 -9.95 -9.72
CA ARG A 268 -6.01 -10.59 -9.04
C ARG A 268 -6.43 -11.43 -7.83
N TYR A 269 -7.43 -10.96 -7.08
CA TYR A 269 -7.89 -11.54 -5.82
C TYR A 269 -9.40 -11.86 -5.87
N PRO A 270 -9.82 -12.78 -6.72
CA PRO A 270 -11.25 -13.08 -6.96
C PRO A 270 -11.96 -13.70 -5.74
N GLN A 271 -11.22 -14.12 -4.72
CA GLN A 271 -11.77 -14.68 -3.50
C GLN A 271 -11.81 -13.69 -2.33
N ASN A 272 -11.38 -12.43 -2.54
CA ASN A 272 -11.46 -11.42 -1.50
C ASN A 272 -12.86 -10.81 -1.42
N PRO A 273 -13.64 -11.08 -0.35
CA PRO A 273 -15.02 -10.62 -0.26
C PRO A 273 -15.14 -9.09 -0.23
N ILE A 274 -14.16 -8.40 0.35
CA ILE A 274 -14.16 -6.93 0.47
C ILE A 274 -13.97 -6.28 -0.90
N PHE A 275 -13.09 -6.83 -1.74
CA PHE A 275 -12.89 -6.30 -3.09
C PHE A 275 -14.10 -6.56 -3.97
N LEU A 276 -14.70 -7.75 -3.86
CA LEU A 276 -15.95 -8.07 -4.58
C LEU A 276 -17.11 -7.15 -4.15
N LEU A 277 -17.27 -6.91 -2.84
CA LEU A 277 -18.29 -5.98 -2.33
C LEU A 277 -18.05 -4.54 -2.82
N LEU A 278 -16.81 -4.07 -2.83
CA LEU A 278 -16.48 -2.72 -3.32
C LEU A 278 -16.85 -2.57 -4.80
N VAL A 279 -16.42 -3.51 -5.65
CA VAL A 279 -16.68 -3.46 -7.09
C VAL A 279 -18.19 -3.64 -7.38
N GLY A 280 -18.86 -4.53 -6.64
CA GLY A 280 -20.31 -4.68 -6.71
C GLY A 280 -21.03 -3.37 -6.38
N ASN A 281 -20.68 -2.74 -5.27
CA ASN A 281 -21.29 -1.48 -4.87
C ASN A 281 -21.00 -0.33 -5.86
N LEU A 282 -19.80 -0.26 -6.43
CA LEU A 282 -19.48 0.72 -7.48
C LEU A 282 -20.35 0.53 -8.74
N ASN A 283 -20.68 -0.72 -9.10
CA ASN A 283 -21.60 -0.99 -10.18
C ASN A 283 -23.03 -0.55 -9.85
N VAL A 284 -23.47 -0.64 -8.58
CA VAL A 284 -24.76 -0.06 -8.14
C VAL A 284 -24.78 1.46 -8.34
N GLU A 285 -23.73 2.15 -7.88
CA GLU A 285 -23.63 3.62 -8.03
C GLU A 285 -23.62 4.06 -9.51
N LEU A 286 -23.21 3.19 -10.41
CA LEU A 286 -23.22 3.41 -11.86
C LEU A 286 -24.50 2.92 -12.56
N GLY A 287 -25.51 2.45 -11.81
CA GLY A 287 -26.75 1.93 -12.36
C GLY A 287 -26.64 0.58 -13.08
N ARG A 288 -25.54 -0.15 -12.87
CA ARG A 288 -25.24 -1.43 -13.51
C ARG A 288 -25.68 -2.60 -12.62
N ASN A 289 -26.95 -2.64 -12.25
CA ASN A 289 -27.50 -3.56 -11.24
C ASN A 289 -27.25 -5.04 -11.56
N ALA A 290 -27.38 -5.46 -12.82
CA ALA A 290 -27.12 -6.85 -13.21
C ALA A 290 -25.65 -7.25 -12.94
N LYS A 291 -24.70 -6.36 -13.27
CA LYS A 291 -23.27 -6.57 -12.99
C LYS A 291 -22.96 -6.56 -11.49
N ALA A 292 -23.61 -5.67 -10.75
CA ALA A 292 -23.49 -5.62 -9.29
C ALA A 292 -23.96 -6.94 -8.64
N ALA A 293 -25.10 -7.48 -9.10
CA ALA A 293 -25.62 -8.76 -8.63
C ALA A 293 -24.65 -9.93 -8.87
N GLU A 294 -23.91 -9.94 -9.97
CA GLU A 294 -22.87 -10.95 -10.23
C GLU A 294 -21.81 -10.96 -9.11
N TYR A 295 -21.30 -9.78 -8.72
CA TYR A 295 -20.29 -9.65 -7.66
C TYR A 295 -20.83 -10.03 -6.29
N PHE A 296 -22.03 -9.59 -5.92
CA PHE A 296 -22.64 -9.94 -4.63
C PHE A 296 -22.94 -11.44 -4.55
N ASN A 297 -23.41 -12.05 -5.62
CA ASN A 297 -23.58 -13.49 -5.69
C ASN A 297 -22.25 -14.25 -5.64
N ALA A 298 -21.17 -13.68 -6.19
CA ALA A 298 -19.84 -14.26 -6.04
C ALA A 298 -19.39 -14.27 -4.57
N VAL A 299 -19.63 -13.18 -3.81
CA VAL A 299 -19.36 -13.15 -2.35
C VAL A 299 -20.11 -14.28 -1.63
N LEU A 300 -21.40 -14.47 -1.91
CA LEU A 300 -22.22 -15.50 -1.26
C LEU A 300 -21.76 -16.94 -1.57
N LYS A 301 -21.02 -17.14 -2.66
CA LYS A 301 -20.48 -18.44 -3.08
C LYS A 301 -19.08 -18.73 -2.52
N LEU A 302 -18.40 -17.75 -1.90
CA LEU A 302 -17.10 -18.00 -1.29
C LEU A 302 -17.21 -19.07 -0.19
N PRO A 303 -16.30 -20.05 -0.12
CA PRO A 303 -16.43 -21.21 0.78
C PRO A 303 -16.67 -20.80 2.25
N GLY A 304 -15.90 -19.90 2.81
CA GLY A 304 -16.06 -19.40 4.18
C GLY A 304 -17.35 -18.63 4.41
N VAL A 305 -17.84 -17.89 3.39
CA VAL A 305 -19.08 -17.10 3.46
C VAL A 305 -20.32 -18.00 3.28
N ALA A 306 -20.25 -19.00 2.40
CA ALA A 306 -21.34 -19.94 2.18
C ALA A 306 -21.66 -20.76 3.44
N SER A 307 -20.64 -21.18 4.19
CA SER A 307 -20.78 -21.92 5.45
C SER A 307 -21.16 -21.06 6.66
N ALA A 308 -21.13 -19.74 6.55
CA ALA A 308 -21.43 -18.81 7.65
C ALA A 308 -22.89 -18.86 8.16
N ASN A 309 -23.78 -19.59 7.46
CA ASN A 309 -25.16 -19.81 7.93
C ASN A 309 -25.24 -20.57 9.26
N ASP A 310 -24.23 -21.38 9.58
CA ASP A 310 -24.21 -22.20 10.77
C ASP A 310 -23.62 -21.47 12.00
N CYS A 311 -23.13 -20.25 11.78
CA CYS A 311 -22.59 -19.40 12.83
C CYS A 311 -23.72 -18.63 13.53
N CYS A 312 -24.05 -19.02 14.76
CA CYS A 312 -24.93 -18.25 15.61
C CYS A 312 -24.28 -16.95 16.05
N ALA A 313 -25.04 -15.86 16.06
CA ALA A 313 -24.58 -14.61 16.68
C ALA A 313 -24.21 -14.87 18.15
N GLY A 314 -22.92 -14.70 18.50
CA GLY A 314 -22.42 -14.90 19.87
C GLY A 314 -21.68 -16.24 20.11
N CYS A 315 -21.50 -17.11 19.11
CA CYS A 315 -20.66 -18.29 19.24
C CYS A 315 -19.18 -17.88 19.31
N ALA A 316 -18.48 -18.30 20.37
CA ALA A 316 -17.08 -17.94 20.64
C ALA A 316 -16.08 -18.36 19.54
N ASN A 317 -16.46 -19.28 18.66
CA ASN A 317 -15.59 -19.86 17.63
C ASN A 317 -15.95 -19.45 16.19
N CYS A 318 -16.89 -18.49 16.03
CA CYS A 318 -17.25 -18.00 14.70
C CYS A 318 -16.34 -16.83 14.30
N ASP A 319 -15.80 -16.91 13.10
CA ASP A 319 -15.16 -15.75 12.46
C ASP A 319 -16.27 -14.74 12.07
N PRO A 320 -16.27 -13.54 12.64
CA PRO A 320 -17.32 -12.55 12.35
C PRO A 320 -17.30 -12.00 10.93
N CYS A 321 -16.14 -12.07 10.24
CA CYS A 321 -15.99 -11.53 8.90
C CYS A 321 -16.90 -12.21 7.86
N PRO A 322 -16.92 -13.56 7.73
CA PRO A 322 -17.81 -14.23 6.76
C PRO A 322 -19.29 -13.93 7.00
N VAL A 323 -19.73 -13.87 8.25
CA VAL A 323 -21.13 -13.52 8.63
C VAL A 323 -21.45 -12.10 8.18
N HIS A 324 -20.56 -11.17 8.46
CA HIS A 324 -20.77 -9.75 8.13
C HIS A 324 -20.81 -9.49 6.62
N VAL A 325 -19.85 -10.02 5.86
CA VAL A 325 -19.82 -9.81 4.39
C VAL A 325 -20.99 -10.50 3.69
N ARG A 326 -21.46 -11.64 4.24
CA ARG A 326 -22.70 -12.29 3.76
C ARG A 326 -23.91 -11.39 3.93
N SER A 327 -24.07 -10.82 5.13
CA SER A 327 -25.17 -9.90 5.42
C SER A 327 -25.15 -8.67 4.49
N LEU A 328 -23.97 -8.08 4.28
CA LEU A 328 -23.80 -6.95 3.36
C LEU A 328 -24.16 -7.32 1.91
N ALA A 329 -23.69 -8.48 1.42
CA ALA A 329 -23.99 -8.92 0.07
C ALA A 329 -25.50 -9.13 -0.14
N GLN A 330 -26.20 -9.71 0.86
CA GLN A 330 -27.66 -9.87 0.82
C GLN A 330 -28.40 -8.54 0.87
N GLU A 331 -27.98 -7.60 1.75
CA GLU A 331 -28.53 -6.26 1.83
C GLU A 331 -28.43 -5.54 0.46
N PHE A 332 -27.25 -5.60 -0.16
CA PHE A 332 -27.05 -4.98 -1.46
C PHE A 332 -27.88 -5.62 -2.56
N LEU A 333 -27.99 -6.95 -2.60
CA LEU A 333 -28.87 -7.64 -3.55
C LEU A 333 -30.33 -7.20 -3.39
N ASN A 334 -30.83 -7.11 -2.15
CA ASN A 334 -32.18 -6.66 -1.88
C ASN A 334 -32.42 -5.19 -2.26
N SER A 335 -31.37 -4.37 -2.30
CA SER A 335 -31.48 -2.94 -2.62
C SER A 335 -31.49 -2.64 -4.12
N ILE A 336 -31.19 -3.62 -4.98
CA ILE A 336 -31.10 -3.46 -6.45
C ILE A 336 -32.26 -4.17 -7.19
N HIS A 337 -33.10 -4.87 -6.49
CA HIS A 337 -34.35 -5.45 -6.93
C HIS A 337 -35.53 -4.54 -6.58
#